data_a61b6d797a382c0725f21aa3e28a8ff1
#
_entry.id   a61b6d797a382c0725f21aa3e28a8ff1
#
_cell.length_a   1.000
_cell.length_b   1.000
_cell.length_c   1.000
_cell.angle_alpha   90.00
_cell.angle_beta   90.00
_cell.angle_gamma   90.00
#
_symmetry.space_group_name_H-M   'P 1'
#
loop_
_entity.id
_entity.type
_entity.pdbx_description
1 polymer ?
#
loop_
_entity_poly.entity_id
_entity_poly.type
_entity_poly.pdbx_seq_one_letter_code
_entity_poly.pdbx_strand_id
1 'polypeptide(L)'
;MVLSELLKAIQPIQIIGSTETEITGVNIDSRLVQAGHLFMAMRGTQTDGHVYIPAAIEKGAVAVLCEDVPEAKQEGITYIQVKDSEDAVGKVATTFYDDPTSKMELVGVTGTNGKTTIATLLYNTFRYFKYKVGLISTVCNYIDDEAIPTEHTTP
;
A
#
# COMPACT_ATOMS: atom_id res chain seq x y z
N MET A 1 -9.41 -3.27 12.01
CA MET A 1 -9.20 -1.86 12.44
C MET A 1 -10.36 -1.02 11.93
N VAL A 2 -10.87 -0.07 12.71
CA VAL A 2 -11.99 0.78 12.25
C VAL A 2 -11.45 1.84 11.29
N LEU A 3 -12.21 2.13 10.22
CA LEU A 3 -11.82 3.10 9.19
C LEU A 3 -11.50 4.47 9.77
N SER A 4 -12.28 4.93 10.77
CA SER A 4 -12.05 6.21 11.45
C SER A 4 -10.66 6.33 12.08
N GLU A 5 -10.02 5.23 12.47
CA GLU A 5 -8.65 5.24 12.99
C GLU A 5 -7.62 5.42 11.86
N LEU A 6 -7.81 4.77 10.73
CA LEU A 6 -6.95 4.93 9.56
C LEU A 6 -6.99 6.37 9.03
N LEU A 7 -8.15 7.00 9.06
CA LEU A 7 -8.34 8.36 8.57
C LEU A 7 -7.65 9.43 9.42
N LYS A 8 -7.25 9.12 10.66
CA LYS A 8 -6.45 10.06 11.49
C LYS A 8 -5.06 10.34 10.91
N ALA A 9 -4.53 9.43 10.10
CA ALA A 9 -3.21 9.58 9.50
C ALA A 9 -3.19 10.49 8.26
N ILE A 10 -4.36 10.75 7.67
CA ILE A 10 -4.54 11.51 6.44
C ILE A 10 -5.48 12.69 6.64
N GLN A 11 -5.54 13.59 5.65
CA GLN A 11 -6.48 14.71 5.62
C GLN A 11 -7.42 14.54 4.43
N PRO A 12 -8.55 13.84 4.59
CA PRO A 12 -9.52 13.69 3.50
C PRO A 12 -10.13 15.04 3.11
N ILE A 13 -10.33 15.24 1.81
CA ILE A 13 -11.12 16.38 1.29
C ILE A 13 -12.61 16.16 1.60
N GLN A 14 -13.07 14.91 1.38
CA GLN A 14 -14.46 14.52 1.59
C GLN A 14 -14.52 13.05 1.98
N ILE A 15 -15.52 12.71 2.81
CA ILE A 15 -15.87 11.32 3.16
C ILE A 15 -17.35 11.16 2.85
N ILE A 16 -17.70 10.11 2.10
CA ILE A 16 -19.07 9.76 1.73
C ILE A 16 -19.31 8.33 2.19
N GLY A 17 -20.16 8.15 3.20
CA GLY A 17 -20.44 6.86 3.83
C GLY A 17 -20.06 6.83 5.30
N SER A 18 -19.95 5.62 5.88
CA SER A 18 -19.70 5.43 7.32
C SER A 18 -18.21 5.28 7.60
N THR A 19 -17.70 6.00 8.59
CA THR A 19 -16.32 5.85 9.08
C THR A 19 -16.19 4.74 10.13
N GLU A 20 -17.30 4.17 10.58
CA GLU A 20 -17.33 3.08 11.59
C GLU A 20 -17.21 1.69 10.98
N THR A 21 -16.91 1.63 9.67
CA THR A 21 -16.69 0.38 8.95
C THR A 21 -15.39 -0.29 9.41
N GLU A 22 -15.45 -1.58 9.70
CA GLU A 22 -14.25 -2.37 10.01
C GLU A 22 -13.49 -2.71 8.74
N ILE A 23 -12.17 -2.42 8.74
CA ILE A 23 -11.24 -2.71 7.66
C ILE A 23 -10.38 -3.91 8.07
N THR A 24 -10.44 -4.96 7.26
CA THR A 24 -9.69 -6.21 7.48
C THR A 24 -8.40 -6.30 6.67
N GLY A 25 -8.24 -5.44 5.66
CA GLY A 25 -7.05 -5.37 4.82
C GLY A 25 -7.02 -4.11 3.97
N VAL A 26 -5.85 -3.75 3.48
CA VAL A 26 -5.62 -2.60 2.58
C VAL A 26 -4.94 -3.09 1.30
N ASN A 27 -5.38 -2.64 0.14
CA ASN A 27 -4.83 -3.03 -1.15
C ASN A 27 -4.86 -1.91 -2.18
N ILE A 28 -3.80 -1.84 -2.98
CA ILE A 28 -3.70 -0.99 -4.18
C ILE A 28 -4.00 -1.79 -5.46
N ASP A 29 -3.94 -3.12 -5.39
CA ASP A 29 -4.24 -4.01 -6.50
C ASP A 29 -5.65 -4.58 -6.34
N SER A 30 -6.54 -4.23 -7.25
CA SER A 30 -7.93 -4.71 -7.25
C SER A 30 -8.05 -6.24 -7.36
N ARG A 31 -7.03 -6.91 -7.92
CA ARG A 31 -7.00 -8.37 -8.04
C ARG A 31 -6.88 -9.07 -6.70
N LEU A 32 -6.25 -8.43 -5.72
CA LEU A 32 -5.97 -8.92 -4.37
C LEU A 32 -7.00 -8.49 -3.32
N VAL A 33 -7.97 -7.69 -3.71
CA VAL A 33 -9.05 -7.25 -2.82
C VAL A 33 -9.90 -8.44 -2.38
N GLN A 34 -10.28 -8.45 -1.11
CA GLN A 34 -11.18 -9.41 -0.48
C GLN A 34 -12.26 -8.66 0.30
N ALA A 35 -13.23 -9.41 0.83
CA ALA A 35 -14.31 -8.84 1.64
C ALA A 35 -13.77 -8.09 2.88
N GLY A 36 -14.27 -6.88 3.10
CA GLY A 36 -13.85 -6.03 4.20
C GLY A 36 -12.60 -5.18 3.95
N HIS A 37 -12.02 -5.24 2.73
CA HIS A 37 -10.83 -4.45 2.42
C HIS A 37 -11.14 -2.98 2.10
N LEU A 38 -10.18 -2.12 2.40
CA LEU A 38 -10.05 -0.78 1.83
C LEU A 38 -9.24 -0.89 0.52
N PHE A 39 -9.85 -0.53 -0.59
CA PHE A 39 -9.14 -0.38 -1.87
C PHE A 39 -8.63 1.06 -2.00
N MET A 40 -7.37 1.20 -2.33
CA MET A 40 -6.71 2.49 -2.51
C MET A 40 -6.37 2.70 -3.99
N ALA A 41 -7.19 3.50 -4.67
CA ALA A 41 -7.05 3.81 -6.09
C ALA A 41 -5.96 4.86 -6.30
N MET A 42 -4.77 4.43 -6.65
CA MET A 42 -3.64 5.32 -6.95
C MET A 42 -3.61 5.73 -8.43
N ARG A 43 -3.18 6.94 -8.70
CA ARG A 43 -2.75 7.35 -10.03
C ARG A 43 -1.30 6.95 -10.26
N GLY A 44 -1.11 5.80 -10.90
CA GLY A 44 0.22 5.37 -11.32
C GLY A 44 0.67 6.04 -12.62
N THR A 45 1.96 5.96 -12.91
CA THR A 45 2.56 6.53 -14.14
C THR A 45 2.10 5.83 -15.42
N GLN A 46 1.69 4.57 -15.35
CA GLN A 46 1.26 3.75 -16.50
C GLN A 46 -0.24 3.46 -16.49
N THR A 47 -0.87 3.42 -15.32
CA THR A 47 -2.25 3.02 -15.17
C THR A 47 -2.90 3.83 -14.06
N ASP A 48 -4.12 4.31 -14.32
CA ASP A 48 -4.95 4.97 -13.30
C ASP A 48 -5.75 3.90 -12.53
N GLY A 49 -5.47 3.78 -11.23
CA GLY A 49 -6.15 2.84 -10.33
C GLY A 49 -7.65 3.08 -10.19
N HIS A 50 -8.13 4.30 -10.50
CA HIS A 50 -9.55 4.64 -10.41
C HIS A 50 -10.43 3.80 -11.34
N VAL A 51 -9.91 3.36 -12.47
CA VAL A 51 -10.65 2.49 -13.41
C VAL A 51 -10.99 1.12 -12.82
N TYR A 52 -10.28 0.70 -11.76
CA TYR A 52 -10.48 -0.58 -11.10
C TYR A 52 -11.39 -0.52 -9.87
N ILE A 53 -11.91 0.66 -9.52
CA ILE A 53 -12.82 0.82 -8.36
C ILE A 53 -14.02 -0.13 -8.46
N PRO A 54 -14.75 -0.25 -9.60
CA PRO A 54 -15.87 -1.17 -9.70
C PRO A 54 -15.46 -2.63 -9.42
N ALA A 55 -14.35 -3.09 -10.01
CA ALA A 55 -13.84 -4.44 -9.82
C ALA A 55 -13.42 -4.72 -8.38
N ALA A 56 -12.87 -3.74 -7.67
CA ALA A 56 -12.52 -3.86 -6.26
C ALA A 56 -13.77 -3.99 -5.38
N ILE A 57 -14.82 -3.23 -5.68
CA ILE A 57 -16.09 -3.30 -4.96
C ILE A 57 -16.77 -4.66 -5.19
N GLU A 58 -16.81 -5.16 -6.43
CA GLU A 58 -17.34 -6.49 -6.76
C GLU A 58 -16.63 -7.61 -5.97
N LYS A 59 -15.36 -7.44 -5.64
CA LYS A 59 -14.58 -8.38 -4.82
C LYS A 59 -14.76 -8.18 -3.31
N GLY A 60 -15.54 -7.20 -2.91
CA GLY A 60 -15.91 -7.00 -1.51
C GLY A 60 -15.16 -5.88 -0.80
N ALA A 61 -14.56 -4.92 -1.53
CA ALA A 61 -14.10 -3.69 -0.90
C ALA A 61 -15.28 -2.98 -0.23
N VAL A 62 -15.10 -2.58 1.02
CA VAL A 62 -16.11 -1.86 1.81
C VAL A 62 -15.82 -0.36 1.89
N ALA A 63 -14.61 0.02 1.52
CA ALA A 63 -14.19 1.41 1.44
C ALA A 63 -13.22 1.61 0.26
N VAL A 64 -13.23 2.83 -0.30
CA VAL A 64 -12.39 3.23 -1.44
C VAL A 64 -11.74 4.57 -1.13
N LEU A 65 -10.42 4.63 -1.17
CA LEU A 65 -9.64 5.86 -1.16
C LEU A 65 -9.31 6.23 -2.60
N CYS A 66 -9.59 7.47 -3.00
CA CYS A 66 -9.44 7.93 -4.38
C CYS A 66 -9.21 9.45 -4.44
N GLU A 67 -8.67 9.94 -5.55
CA GLU A 67 -8.61 11.39 -5.83
C GLU A 67 -9.91 11.87 -6.47
N ASP A 68 -10.47 11.08 -7.38
CA ASP A 68 -11.74 11.37 -8.02
C ASP A 68 -12.81 10.36 -7.57
N VAL A 69 -13.82 10.86 -6.90
CA VAL A 69 -14.95 10.04 -6.47
C VAL A 69 -15.81 9.70 -7.70
N PRO A 70 -16.13 8.40 -7.94
CA PRO A 70 -17.00 8.01 -9.05
C PRO A 70 -18.36 8.71 -9.00
N GLU A 71 -18.91 9.07 -10.15
CA GLU A 71 -20.27 9.64 -10.23
C GLU A 71 -21.30 8.64 -9.73
N ALA A 72 -21.21 7.39 -10.20
CA ALA A 72 -22.05 6.28 -9.78
C ALA A 72 -21.49 5.64 -8.49
N LYS A 73 -22.05 6.03 -7.35
CA LYS A 73 -21.68 5.49 -6.04
C LYS A 73 -22.52 4.26 -5.73
N GLN A 74 -21.89 3.23 -5.17
CA GLN A 74 -22.60 2.06 -4.69
C GLN A 74 -22.99 2.24 -3.22
N GLU A 75 -24.20 1.82 -2.89
CA GLU A 75 -24.71 1.85 -1.52
C GLU A 75 -23.89 0.90 -0.63
N GLY A 76 -23.63 1.30 0.60
CA GLY A 76 -22.85 0.51 1.56
C GLY A 76 -21.33 0.66 1.42
N ILE A 77 -20.83 1.38 0.42
CA ILE A 77 -19.41 1.66 0.22
C ILE A 77 -19.06 3.04 0.75
N THR A 78 -17.95 3.14 1.50
CA THR A 78 -17.41 4.43 1.95
C THR A 78 -16.37 4.93 0.98
N TYR A 79 -16.55 6.13 0.44
CA TYR A 79 -15.59 6.80 -0.43
C TYR A 79 -14.84 7.88 0.34
N ILE A 80 -13.50 7.83 0.27
CA ILE A 80 -12.59 8.77 0.92
C ILE A 80 -11.85 9.52 -0.17
N GLN A 81 -12.21 10.80 -0.37
CA GLN A 81 -11.51 11.63 -1.34
C GLN A 81 -10.29 12.27 -0.71
N VAL A 82 -9.15 12.15 -1.37
CA VAL A 82 -7.88 12.76 -0.98
C VAL A 82 -7.33 13.62 -2.10
N LYS A 83 -6.39 14.51 -1.78
CA LYS A 83 -5.73 15.37 -2.77
C LYS A 83 -4.64 14.62 -3.54
N ASP A 84 -3.96 13.71 -2.85
CA ASP A 84 -2.80 12.96 -3.33
C ASP A 84 -2.93 11.53 -2.80
N SER A 85 -3.22 10.62 -3.71
CA SER A 85 -3.45 9.22 -3.37
C SER A 85 -2.15 8.50 -3.01
N GLU A 86 -1.01 8.89 -3.58
CA GLU A 86 0.29 8.28 -3.31
C GLU A 86 0.75 8.56 -1.87
N ASP A 87 0.68 9.84 -1.44
CA ASP A 87 0.97 10.23 -0.05
C ASP A 87 0.01 9.57 0.95
N ALA A 88 -1.28 9.53 0.61
CA ALA A 88 -2.31 8.94 1.48
C ALA A 88 -2.12 7.43 1.66
N VAL A 89 -1.79 6.70 0.59
CA VAL A 89 -1.55 5.25 0.63
C VAL A 89 -0.42 4.90 1.60
N GLY A 90 0.70 5.62 1.54
CA GLY A 90 1.83 5.41 2.45
C GLY A 90 1.42 5.55 3.92
N LYS A 91 0.69 6.62 4.25
CA LYS A 91 0.23 6.92 5.63
C LYS A 91 -0.81 5.90 6.13
N VAL A 92 -1.77 5.53 5.29
CA VAL A 92 -2.79 4.53 5.61
C VAL A 92 -2.16 3.16 5.83
N ALA A 93 -1.25 2.73 4.95
CA ALA A 93 -0.55 1.46 5.10
C ALA A 93 0.30 1.43 6.37
N THR A 94 1.06 2.50 6.65
CA THR A 94 1.85 2.64 7.88
C THR A 94 0.97 2.47 9.12
N THR A 95 -0.19 3.13 9.16
CA THR A 95 -1.13 3.02 10.28
C THR A 95 -1.74 1.62 10.39
N PHE A 96 -2.15 1.03 9.26
CA PHE A 96 -2.79 -0.28 9.25
C PHE A 96 -1.86 -1.38 9.77
N TYR A 97 -0.57 -1.33 9.41
CA TYR A 97 0.45 -2.29 9.81
C TYR A 97 1.21 -1.93 11.10
N ASP A 98 0.71 -0.94 11.87
CA ASP A 98 1.28 -0.53 13.16
C ASP A 98 2.74 -0.07 13.04
N ASP A 99 2.98 0.83 12.08
CA ASP A 99 4.26 1.47 11.80
C ASP A 99 5.47 0.53 11.86
N PRO A 100 5.57 -0.43 10.92
CA PRO A 100 6.64 -1.43 10.96
C PRO A 100 8.02 -0.81 10.83
N THR A 101 8.12 0.35 10.16
CA THR A 101 9.39 1.03 9.90
C THR A 101 10.01 1.63 11.15
N SER A 102 9.21 2.00 12.15
CA SER A 102 9.72 2.48 13.45
C SER A 102 10.39 1.38 14.28
N LYS A 103 10.17 0.11 13.92
CA LYS A 103 10.63 -1.08 14.64
C LYS A 103 11.87 -1.74 14.01
N MET A 104 12.43 -1.14 12.96
CA MET A 104 13.56 -1.69 12.21
C MET A 104 14.54 -0.61 11.76
N GLU A 105 15.77 -1.02 11.48
CA GLU A 105 16.77 -0.15 10.85
C GLU A 105 16.58 -0.17 9.33
N LEU A 106 16.35 1.00 8.74
CA LEU A 106 16.16 1.14 7.30
C LEU A 106 17.43 1.65 6.63
N VAL A 107 17.89 0.97 5.60
CA VAL A 107 19.02 1.39 4.78
C VAL A 107 18.54 1.62 3.35
N GLY A 108 18.56 2.86 2.90
CA GLY A 108 18.23 3.23 1.51
C GLY A 108 19.49 3.33 0.66
N VAL A 109 19.46 2.73 -0.55
CA VAL A 109 20.53 2.81 -1.53
C VAL A 109 20.02 3.55 -2.77
N THR A 110 20.62 4.70 -3.07
CA THR A 110 20.28 5.51 -4.24
C THR A 110 21.51 5.71 -5.15
N GLY A 111 21.29 6.06 -6.40
CA GLY A 111 22.32 6.30 -7.40
C GLY A 111 21.89 5.90 -8.80
N THR A 112 22.65 6.28 -9.82
CA THR A 112 22.38 5.94 -11.22
C THR A 112 22.66 4.47 -11.52
N ASN A 113 23.75 3.91 -10.95
CA ASN A 113 24.18 2.53 -11.15
C ASN A 113 24.51 1.85 -9.81
N GLY A 114 24.50 0.53 -9.79
CA GLY A 114 24.98 -0.27 -8.66
C GLY A 114 24.01 -0.40 -7.48
N LYS A 115 22.84 0.24 -7.49
CA LYS A 115 21.86 0.20 -6.39
C LYS A 115 21.54 -1.22 -5.96
N THR A 116 21.08 -2.04 -6.88
CA THR A 116 20.71 -3.44 -6.61
C THR A 116 21.90 -4.26 -6.10
N THR A 117 23.08 -4.07 -6.71
CA THR A 117 24.31 -4.76 -6.28
C THR A 117 24.68 -4.43 -4.84
N ILE A 118 24.69 -3.14 -4.47
CA ILE A 118 25.03 -2.70 -3.11
C ILE A 118 23.96 -3.17 -2.11
N ALA A 119 22.69 -3.03 -2.44
CA ALA A 119 21.60 -3.48 -1.57
C ALA A 119 21.67 -5.00 -1.32
N THR A 120 21.96 -5.79 -2.38
CA THR A 120 22.13 -7.24 -2.26
C THR A 120 23.37 -7.61 -1.45
N LEU A 121 24.48 -6.89 -1.60
CA LEU A 121 25.69 -7.13 -0.80
C LEU A 121 25.43 -6.84 0.69
N LEU A 122 24.76 -5.74 1.00
CA LEU A 122 24.36 -5.42 2.38
C LEU A 122 23.47 -6.50 2.96
N TYR A 123 22.42 -6.89 2.22
CA TYR A 123 21.52 -7.98 2.64
C TYR A 123 22.31 -9.26 2.95
N ASN A 124 23.18 -9.72 2.05
CA ASN A 124 23.99 -10.92 2.26
C ASN A 124 24.95 -10.79 3.46
N THR A 125 25.54 -9.60 3.65
CA THR A 125 26.44 -9.32 4.77
C THR A 125 25.71 -9.41 6.10
N PHE A 126 24.57 -8.76 6.25
CA PHE A 126 23.79 -8.83 7.47
C PHE A 126 23.23 -10.24 7.74
N ARG A 127 22.82 -10.96 6.69
CA ARG A 127 22.43 -12.37 6.78
C ARG A 127 23.59 -13.25 7.26
N TYR A 128 24.80 -13.03 6.76
CA TYR A 128 25.98 -13.75 7.24
C TYR A 128 26.21 -13.55 8.73
N PHE A 129 25.98 -12.35 9.24
CA PHE A 129 26.03 -12.04 10.69
C PHE A 129 24.78 -12.48 11.47
N LYS A 130 23.88 -13.23 10.88
CA LYS A 130 22.67 -13.78 11.49
C LYS A 130 21.62 -12.74 11.93
N TYR A 131 21.63 -11.57 11.34
CA TYR A 131 20.52 -10.63 11.51
C TYR A 131 19.31 -11.07 10.69
N LYS A 132 18.10 -10.75 11.19
CA LYS A 132 16.88 -10.81 10.39
C LYS A 132 16.87 -9.62 9.43
N VAL A 133 16.83 -9.90 8.14
CA VAL A 133 16.97 -8.86 7.10
C VAL A 133 15.96 -9.06 6.00
N GLY A 134 15.32 -7.96 5.58
CA GLY A 134 14.58 -7.91 4.32
C GLY A 134 15.35 -7.11 3.28
N LEU A 135 15.13 -7.43 2.01
CA LEU A 135 15.59 -6.66 0.86
C LEU A 135 14.40 -6.36 -0.04
N ILE A 136 14.18 -5.08 -0.33
CA ILE A 136 13.24 -4.65 -1.37
C ILE A 136 14.06 -4.14 -2.55
N SER A 137 13.89 -4.75 -3.71
CA SER A 137 14.63 -4.38 -4.91
C SER A 137 13.80 -4.58 -6.18
N THR A 138 14.26 -4.01 -7.30
CA THR A 138 13.60 -4.13 -8.60
C THR A 138 13.66 -5.53 -9.22
N VAL A 139 14.50 -6.41 -8.71
CA VAL A 139 14.70 -7.78 -9.25
C VAL A 139 13.93 -8.81 -8.43
N CYS A 140 14.06 -8.75 -7.13
CA CYS A 140 13.40 -9.67 -6.21
C CYS A 140 13.37 -9.05 -4.82
N ASN A 141 12.30 -9.27 -4.09
CA ASN A 141 12.24 -8.98 -2.67
C ASN A 141 12.64 -10.23 -1.89
N TYR A 142 13.32 -10.03 -0.77
CA TYR A 142 13.66 -11.11 0.16
C TYR A 142 13.17 -10.79 1.55
N ILE A 143 12.54 -11.77 2.19
CA ILE A 143 12.21 -11.73 3.62
C ILE A 143 12.94 -12.91 4.25
N ASP A 144 14.00 -12.64 5.01
CA ASP A 144 14.96 -13.65 5.44
C ASP A 144 15.46 -14.50 4.24
N ASP A 145 15.15 -15.79 4.18
CA ASP A 145 15.57 -16.68 3.09
C ASP A 145 14.50 -16.88 2.01
N GLU A 146 13.33 -16.26 2.17
CA GLU A 146 12.23 -16.39 1.22
C GLU A 146 12.35 -15.32 0.12
N ALA A 147 12.41 -15.77 -1.13
CA ALA A 147 12.41 -14.92 -2.31
C ALA A 147 10.97 -14.67 -2.78
N ILE A 148 10.57 -13.42 -2.84
CA ILE A 148 9.26 -12.99 -3.36
C ILE A 148 9.51 -12.28 -4.69
N PRO A 149 9.11 -12.88 -5.82
CA PRO A 149 9.23 -12.24 -7.13
C PRO A 149 8.51 -10.88 -7.15
N THR A 150 9.12 -9.89 -7.76
CA THR A 150 8.50 -8.59 -7.97
C THR A 150 7.98 -8.47 -9.39
N GLU A 151 6.69 -8.17 -9.54
CA GLU A 151 6.09 -7.85 -10.85
C GLU A 151 6.24 -6.36 -11.20
N HIS A 152 6.64 -5.54 -10.23
CA HIS A 152 6.77 -4.09 -10.39
C HIS A 152 8.15 -3.62 -9.93
N THR A 153 8.71 -2.69 -10.69
CA THR A 153 9.83 -1.88 -10.21
C THR A 153 9.36 -1.10 -8.97
N THR A 154 10.20 -1.04 -7.95
CA THR A 154 10.00 -0.33 -6.68
C THR A 154 9.12 0.90 -6.83
N PRO A 155 8.23 1.16 -5.86
CA PRO A 155 7.43 2.37 -5.84
C PRO A 155 8.26 3.63 -5.85
#